data_75a1274db8fce8f16c85ca0377a7b49c
#
_entry.id   75a1274db8fce8f16c85ca0377a7b49c
#
_cell.length_a   1.000
_cell.length_b   1.000
_cell.length_c   1.000
_cell.angle_alpha   90.00
_cell.angle_beta   90.00
_cell.angle_gamma   90.00
#
_symmetry.space_group_name_H-M   'P 1'
#
loop_
_entity.id
_entity.type
_entity.pdbx_description
1 polymer ?
#
loop_
_entity_poly.entity_id
_entity_poly.type
_entity_poly.pdbx_seq_one_letter_code
_entity_poly.pdbx_strand_id
1 'polypeptide(L)'
;PYLGNLELLNANQNEIGDDGAIAIANTENLPKLKDLSMFGNVIGDRGAKAFADSLKSKKYIKLDLYKNQYTREGYKALTESENLKNCEELEVYRE
;
A
#
# COMPACT_ATOMS: atom_id res chain seq x y z
N PRO A 1 -14.10 7.34 -12.81
CA PRO A 1 -14.39 6.10 -13.54
C PRO A 1 -14.14 4.88 -12.68
N TYR A 2 -14.90 3.88 -12.95
CA TYR A 2 -14.82 2.64 -12.20
C TYR A 2 -13.80 1.72 -12.85
N LEU A 3 -12.80 1.28 -12.09
CA LEU A 3 -11.75 0.41 -12.59
C LEU A 3 -11.90 -0.97 -11.98
N GLY A 4 -13.09 -1.56 -12.17
CA GLY A 4 -13.48 -2.78 -11.48
C GLY A 4 -12.65 -4.00 -11.81
N ASN A 5 -11.99 -4.01 -12.98
CA ASN A 5 -11.18 -5.15 -13.39
C ASN A 5 -9.69 -4.95 -13.23
N LEU A 6 -9.26 -3.82 -12.70
CA LEU A 6 -7.84 -3.52 -12.56
C LEU A 6 -7.23 -4.40 -11.48
N GLU A 7 -6.24 -5.19 -11.84
CA GLU A 7 -5.56 -6.09 -10.91
C GLU A 7 -4.16 -5.62 -10.54
N LEU A 8 -3.54 -4.83 -11.39
CA LEU A 8 -2.18 -4.36 -11.18
C LEU A 8 -2.13 -2.85 -11.37
N LEU A 9 -1.50 -2.16 -10.44
CA LEU A 9 -1.30 -0.73 -10.54
C LEU A 9 0.14 -0.41 -10.19
N ASN A 10 0.84 0.21 -11.13
CA ASN A 10 2.20 0.66 -10.91
C ASN A 10 2.21 2.19 -10.84
N ALA A 11 2.46 2.69 -9.65
CA ALA A 11 2.55 4.14 -9.43
C ALA A 11 3.92 4.51 -8.88
N ASN A 12 4.95 3.81 -9.34
CA ASN A 12 6.32 4.04 -8.86
C ASN A 12 6.84 5.40 -9.23
N GLN A 13 7.67 5.95 -8.34
CA GLN A 13 8.46 7.16 -8.61
C GLN A 13 7.59 8.35 -8.98
N ASN A 14 6.54 8.53 -8.25
CA ASN A 14 5.71 9.72 -8.29
C ASN A 14 5.94 10.46 -6.97
N GLU A 15 5.14 11.43 -6.68
CA GLU A 15 5.27 12.13 -5.41
C GLU A 15 4.03 11.88 -4.56
N ILE A 16 3.61 10.62 -4.54
CA ILE A 16 2.42 10.25 -3.78
C ILE A 16 2.76 10.26 -2.29
N GLY A 17 2.01 11.03 -1.56
CA GLY A 17 2.18 11.12 -0.11
C GLY A 17 1.10 10.34 0.62
N ASP A 18 0.93 10.70 1.90
CA ASP A 18 0.00 9.98 2.76
C ASP A 18 -1.44 10.05 2.28
N ASP A 19 -1.89 11.22 1.81
CA ASP A 19 -3.29 11.34 1.40
C ASP A 19 -3.60 10.45 0.21
N GLY A 20 -2.69 10.39 -0.76
CA GLY A 20 -2.87 9.51 -1.92
C GLY A 20 -2.83 8.04 -1.52
N ALA A 21 -1.90 7.69 -0.64
CA ALA A 21 -1.79 6.32 -0.15
C ALA A 21 -3.05 5.90 0.60
N ILE A 22 -3.56 6.77 1.45
CA ILE A 22 -4.78 6.49 2.20
C ILE A 22 -5.96 6.30 1.25
N ALA A 23 -6.04 7.14 0.24
CA ALA A 23 -7.12 7.03 -0.75
C ALA A 23 -7.07 5.69 -1.47
N ILE A 24 -5.88 5.25 -1.88
CA ILE A 24 -5.75 3.97 -2.59
C ILE A 24 -6.05 2.81 -1.65
N ALA A 25 -5.57 2.88 -0.41
CA ALA A 25 -5.78 1.79 0.54
C ALA A 25 -7.27 1.59 0.84
N ASN A 26 -8.06 2.65 0.79
CA ASN A 26 -9.44 2.60 1.23
C ASN A 26 -10.47 2.70 0.11
N THR A 27 -10.04 2.89 -1.14
CA THR A 27 -11.01 3.04 -2.22
C THR A 27 -11.77 1.75 -2.49
N GLU A 28 -13.04 1.91 -2.84
CA GLU A 28 -13.86 0.79 -3.25
C GLU A 28 -13.95 0.66 -4.77
N ASN A 29 -13.23 1.54 -5.48
CA ASN A 29 -13.26 1.55 -6.94
C ASN A 29 -12.23 0.62 -7.58
N LEU A 30 -11.42 -0.03 -6.78
CA LEU A 30 -10.39 -0.96 -7.25
C LEU A 30 -10.55 -2.31 -6.54
N PRO A 31 -11.71 -2.96 -6.68
CA PRO A 31 -12.00 -4.15 -5.87
C PRO A 31 -11.15 -5.37 -6.21
N LYS A 32 -10.53 -5.40 -7.38
CA LYS A 32 -9.71 -6.55 -7.77
C LYS A 32 -8.22 -6.26 -7.74
N LEU A 33 -7.83 -5.14 -7.18
CA LEU A 33 -6.42 -4.77 -7.12
C LEU A 33 -5.68 -5.73 -6.19
N LYS A 34 -4.67 -6.41 -6.72
CA LYS A 34 -3.89 -7.36 -5.94
C LYS A 34 -2.40 -7.19 -6.09
N ASP A 35 -1.94 -6.43 -7.08
CA ASP A 35 -0.53 -6.14 -7.29
C ASP A 35 -0.37 -4.63 -7.35
N LEU A 36 0.10 -4.05 -6.25
CA LEU A 36 0.25 -2.60 -6.13
C LEU A 36 1.70 -2.26 -5.88
N SER A 37 2.27 -1.44 -6.76
CA SER A 37 3.64 -0.99 -6.60
C SER A 37 3.65 0.53 -6.47
N MET A 38 4.19 1.00 -5.36
CA MET A 38 4.32 2.42 -5.06
C MET A 38 5.74 2.75 -4.60
N PHE A 39 6.68 2.10 -5.21
CA PHE A 39 8.10 2.28 -4.95
C PHE A 39 8.53 3.72 -5.23
N GLY A 40 9.32 4.29 -4.32
CA GLY A 40 9.94 5.58 -4.60
C GLY A 40 9.00 6.76 -4.51
N ASN A 41 8.04 6.71 -3.62
CA ASN A 41 7.14 7.82 -3.38
C ASN A 41 7.50 8.50 -2.05
N VAL A 42 6.59 9.32 -1.53
CA VAL A 42 6.84 10.06 -0.28
C VAL A 42 5.81 9.69 0.78
N ILE A 43 5.49 8.41 0.85
CA ILE A 43 4.50 7.89 1.80
C ILE A 43 5.14 7.80 3.18
N GLY A 44 4.52 8.44 4.15
CA GLY A 44 4.98 8.42 5.53
C GLY A 44 4.23 7.40 6.36
N ASP A 45 4.27 7.60 7.68
CA ASP A 45 3.68 6.64 8.60
C ASP A 45 2.15 6.56 8.48
N ARG A 46 1.49 7.68 8.22
CA ARG A 46 0.03 7.67 8.08
C ARG A 46 -0.40 6.81 6.90
N GLY A 47 0.28 6.96 5.77
CA GLY A 47 -0.02 6.16 4.60
C GLY A 47 0.31 4.69 4.79
N ALA A 48 1.44 4.41 5.42
CA ALA A 48 1.83 3.03 5.72
C ALA A 48 0.78 2.36 6.62
N LYS A 49 0.33 3.08 7.65
CA LYS A 49 -0.69 2.53 8.55
C LYS A 49 -2.02 2.31 7.84
N ALA A 50 -2.34 3.15 6.87
CA ALA A 50 -3.57 2.97 6.11
C ALA A 50 -3.56 1.64 5.37
N PHE A 51 -2.43 1.26 4.77
CA PHE A 51 -2.32 -0.04 4.13
C PHE A 51 -2.37 -1.17 5.14
N ALA A 52 -1.75 -0.97 6.30
CA ALA A 52 -1.72 -2.00 7.33
C ALA A 52 -3.10 -2.26 7.94
N ASP A 53 -3.89 -1.21 8.06
CA ASP A 53 -5.15 -1.26 8.79
C ASP A 53 -6.39 -1.29 7.92
N SER A 54 -6.24 -1.26 6.60
CA SER A 54 -7.39 -1.18 5.72
C SER A 54 -8.29 -2.39 5.91
N LEU A 55 -9.56 -2.11 6.18
CA LEU A 55 -10.57 -3.15 6.31
C LEU A 55 -11.32 -3.38 5.01
N LYS A 56 -10.98 -2.62 3.99
CA LYS A 56 -11.54 -2.88 2.67
C LYS A 56 -10.93 -4.19 2.15
N SER A 57 -11.69 -4.90 1.36
CA SER A 57 -11.34 -6.27 1.03
C SER A 57 -10.26 -6.42 -0.03
N LYS A 58 -9.32 -5.50 -0.06
CA LYS A 58 -8.17 -5.68 -0.92
C LYS A 58 -7.26 -6.75 -0.35
N LYS A 59 -7.00 -7.75 -1.14
CA LYS A 59 -6.15 -8.84 -0.71
C LYS A 59 -4.91 -8.82 -1.58
N TYR A 60 -3.97 -7.97 -1.20
CA TYR A 60 -2.76 -7.82 -1.99
C TYR A 60 -1.96 -9.11 -2.00
N ILE A 61 -1.60 -9.55 -3.19
CA ILE A 61 -0.62 -10.61 -3.36
C ILE A 61 0.77 -9.99 -3.36
N LYS A 62 0.89 -8.81 -3.97
CA LYS A 62 2.14 -8.07 -3.97
C LYS A 62 1.86 -6.61 -3.59
N LEU A 63 2.60 -6.13 -2.62
CA LEU A 63 2.52 -4.73 -2.19
C LEU A 63 3.93 -4.21 -2.01
N ASP A 64 4.34 -3.29 -2.88
CA ASP A 64 5.68 -2.73 -2.88
C ASP A 64 5.64 -1.29 -2.41
N LEU A 65 6.10 -1.05 -1.19
CA LEU A 65 6.19 0.28 -0.60
C LEU A 65 7.63 0.66 -0.30
N TYR A 66 8.57 0.04 -1.01
CA TYR A 66 9.99 0.27 -0.80
C TYR A 66 10.38 1.69 -1.20
N LYS A 67 11.38 2.27 -0.53
CA LYS A 67 11.88 3.61 -0.84
C LYS A 67 10.81 4.68 -0.65
N ASN A 68 10.13 4.61 0.47
CA ASN A 68 9.21 5.65 0.89
C ASN A 68 9.77 6.32 2.15
N GLN A 69 8.95 7.11 2.83
CA GLN A 69 9.44 7.93 3.94
C GLN A 69 8.89 7.53 5.31
N TYR A 70 8.21 6.39 5.39
CA TYR A 70 7.74 5.95 6.69
C TYR A 70 8.94 5.62 7.60
N THR A 71 8.72 5.81 8.88
CA THR A 71 9.72 5.53 9.88
C THR A 71 9.54 4.12 10.39
N ARG A 72 10.24 3.80 11.49
CA ARG A 72 10.10 2.50 12.14
C ARG A 72 8.65 2.20 12.50
N GLU A 73 7.88 3.23 12.85
CA GLU A 73 6.50 3.06 13.23
C GLU A 73 5.65 2.52 12.08
N GLY A 74 5.82 3.11 10.90
CA GLY A 74 5.11 2.64 9.72
C GLY A 74 5.58 1.25 9.29
N TYR A 75 6.88 1.03 9.34
CA TYR A 75 7.45 -0.27 9.01
C TYR A 75 6.87 -1.36 9.92
N LYS A 76 6.80 -1.07 11.21
CA LYS A 76 6.27 -2.04 12.17
C LYS A 76 4.79 -2.32 11.91
N ALA A 77 4.03 -1.26 11.62
CA ALA A 77 2.62 -1.43 11.31
C ALA A 77 2.43 -2.36 10.11
N LEU A 78 3.23 -2.18 9.08
CA LEU A 78 3.13 -3.01 7.87
C LEU A 78 3.53 -4.46 8.12
N THR A 79 4.63 -4.67 8.83
CA THR A 79 5.14 -6.02 9.01
C THR A 79 4.35 -6.81 10.04
N GLU A 80 3.64 -6.14 10.94
CA GLU A 80 2.83 -6.81 11.95
C GLU A 80 1.34 -6.79 11.64
N SER A 81 0.96 -6.35 10.45
CA SER A 81 -0.44 -6.22 10.07
C SER A 81 -1.10 -7.57 9.88
N GLU A 82 -2.21 -7.79 10.57
CA GLU A 82 -3.03 -8.98 10.33
C GLU A 82 -3.60 -8.97 8.93
N ASN A 83 -3.92 -7.80 8.41
CA ASN A 83 -4.52 -7.68 7.09
C ASN A 83 -3.54 -8.01 5.97
N LEU A 84 -2.24 -7.91 6.22
CA LEU A 84 -1.23 -8.15 5.20
C LEU A 84 -0.48 -9.47 5.41
N LYS A 85 -0.89 -10.26 6.39
CA LYS A 85 -0.11 -11.47 6.71
C LYS A 85 -0.11 -12.50 5.59
N ASN A 86 -1.09 -12.45 4.71
CA ASN A 86 -1.15 -13.39 3.58
C ASN A 86 -0.62 -12.79 2.28
N CYS A 87 -0.06 -11.59 2.33
CA CYS A 87 0.55 -10.99 1.16
C CYS A 87 1.84 -11.73 0.83
N GLU A 88 1.92 -12.30 -0.37
CA GLU A 88 3.06 -13.15 -0.73
C GLU A 88 4.34 -12.36 -0.93
N GLU A 89 4.23 -11.14 -1.46
CA GLU A 89 5.40 -10.30 -1.69
C GLU A 89 5.14 -8.93 -1.07
N LEU A 90 5.53 -8.79 0.18
CA LEU A 90 5.43 -7.52 0.88
C LEU A 90 6.81 -6.88 0.90
N GLU A 91 7.00 -5.91 0.01
CA GLU A 91 8.28 -5.21 -0.12
C GLU A 91 8.23 -3.93 0.68
N VAL A 92 8.69 -3.99 1.90
CA VAL A 92 8.72 -2.82 2.78
C VAL A 92 10.11 -2.73 3.37
N TYR A 93 10.65 -1.52 3.39
CA TYR A 93 11.98 -1.33 3.88
C TYR A 93 12.11 0.05 4.49
N ARG A 94 12.80 0.10 5.61
CA ARG A 94 13.10 1.35 6.30
C ARG A 94 14.60 1.58 6.21
N GLU A 95 14.93 2.79 5.82
CA GLU A 95 16.33 3.22 5.77
C GLU A 95 16.97 3.17 7.14
#